data_b1a5b909584f5a40b91dd6c61065493f
#
_entry.id   b1a5b909584f5a40b91dd6c61065493f
#
_cell.length_a   1.000
_cell.length_b   1.000
_cell.length_c   1.000
_cell.angle_alpha   90.00
_cell.angle_beta   90.00
_cell.angle_gamma   90.00
#
_symmetry.space_group_name_H-M   'P 1'
#
loop_
_entity.id
_entity.type
_entity.pdbx_description
1 polymer ?
#
loop_
_entity_poly.entity_id
_entity_poly.type
_entity_poly.pdbx_seq_one_letter_code
_entity_poly.pdbx_strand_id
1 'polypeptide(L)'
;MSLVPYVIEQTSRGERSYDIYSRLLKDRIIFLGEEVNDVSASVIVAQLLFLEAEDPSKDIQLYINSPGGSVTAGMAIYDTMKYIKCDVSTICLGMAASMGAFLLAGGTKGKRFALPHSTIMIHQPSGGAQGQATEIQIVADHIAQTKRTLNEILAENTGQPYEVVEKDTDRDNYMTAEEAKEYGLIDGVVEHK
;
A
#
# COMPACT_ATOMS: atom_id res chain seq x y z
N MET A 1 13.43 17.09 -9.66
CA MET A 1 12.05 17.38 -9.19
C MET A 1 11.18 17.50 -10.43
N SER A 2 10.26 16.55 -10.66
CA SER A 2 9.32 16.65 -11.77
C SER A 2 8.33 17.78 -11.50
N LEU A 3 8.00 18.54 -12.56
CA LEU A 3 6.97 19.59 -12.47
C LEU A 3 5.61 18.93 -12.26
N VAL A 4 4.94 19.27 -11.15
CA VAL A 4 3.55 18.86 -10.90
C VAL A 4 2.64 19.81 -11.67
N PRO A 5 1.82 19.35 -12.64
CA PRO A 5 0.95 20.22 -13.41
C PRO A 5 -0.20 20.77 -12.56
N TYR A 6 -0.62 21.99 -12.92
CA TYR A 6 -1.81 22.62 -12.34
C TYR A 6 -2.99 22.52 -13.31
N VAL A 7 -4.17 22.35 -12.75
CA VAL A 7 -5.45 22.37 -13.48
C VAL A 7 -6.33 23.48 -12.94
N ILE A 8 -7.09 24.11 -13.84
CA ILE A 8 -8.04 25.19 -13.51
C ILE A 8 -9.46 24.62 -13.65
N GLU A 9 -10.21 24.72 -12.58
CA GLU A 9 -11.61 24.33 -12.52
C GLU A 9 -12.48 25.59 -12.52
N GLN A 10 -13.39 25.71 -13.47
CA GLN A 10 -14.39 26.80 -13.49
C GLN A 10 -15.60 26.38 -12.64
N THR A 11 -15.95 27.20 -11.67
CA THR A 11 -17.10 27.00 -10.80
C THR A 11 -18.04 28.21 -10.91
N SER A 12 -19.26 28.08 -10.42
CA SER A 12 -20.21 29.20 -10.32
C SER A 12 -19.72 30.38 -9.45
N ARG A 13 -18.64 30.16 -8.66
CA ARG A 13 -18.01 31.16 -7.76
C ARG A 13 -16.67 31.67 -8.30
N GLY A 14 -16.30 31.34 -9.55
CA GLY A 14 -15.04 31.73 -10.19
C GLY A 14 -14.11 30.56 -10.45
N GLU A 15 -12.89 30.88 -10.88
CA GLU A 15 -11.85 29.90 -11.19
C GLU A 15 -11.12 29.48 -9.92
N ARG A 16 -10.80 28.17 -9.82
CA ARG A 16 -9.94 27.60 -8.79
C ARG A 16 -8.82 26.81 -9.43
N SER A 17 -7.59 27.08 -9.00
CA SER A 17 -6.40 26.34 -9.43
C SER A 17 -6.05 25.26 -8.39
N TYR A 18 -5.76 24.06 -8.87
CA TYR A 18 -5.27 22.93 -8.06
C TYR A 18 -4.04 22.34 -8.74
N ASP A 19 -3.07 21.85 -7.97
CA ASP A 19 -2.16 20.85 -8.51
C ASP A 19 -2.93 19.55 -8.79
N ILE A 20 -2.37 18.69 -9.66
CA ILE A 20 -3.10 17.51 -10.13
C ILE A 20 -3.44 16.53 -8.98
N TYR A 21 -2.57 16.36 -7.98
CA TYR A 21 -2.83 15.47 -6.86
C TYR A 21 -3.93 16.02 -5.95
N SER A 22 -3.90 17.32 -5.65
CA SER A 22 -4.98 17.98 -4.89
C SER A 22 -6.33 17.90 -5.62
N ARG A 23 -6.32 17.97 -6.97
CA ARG A 23 -7.54 17.80 -7.75
C ARG A 23 -8.10 16.37 -7.67
N LEU A 24 -7.22 15.38 -7.79
CA LEU A 24 -7.61 13.97 -7.67
C LEU A 24 -8.06 13.60 -6.26
N LEU A 25 -7.46 14.21 -5.23
CA LEU A 25 -7.89 14.02 -3.83
C LEU A 25 -9.36 14.41 -3.60
N LYS A 26 -9.87 15.43 -4.31
CA LYS A 26 -11.31 15.77 -4.29
C LYS A 26 -12.20 14.62 -4.77
N ASP A 27 -11.70 13.77 -5.64
CA ASP A 27 -12.38 12.56 -6.11
C ASP A 27 -12.01 11.33 -5.26
N ARG A 28 -11.43 11.57 -4.08
CA ARG A 28 -11.02 10.57 -3.07
C ARG A 28 -9.92 9.62 -3.58
N ILE A 29 -9.08 10.11 -4.48
CA ILE A 29 -7.97 9.36 -5.07
C ILE A 29 -6.66 9.79 -4.41
N ILE A 30 -5.92 8.83 -3.87
CA ILE A 30 -4.59 8.98 -3.28
C ILE A 30 -3.59 8.16 -4.11
N PHE A 31 -2.37 8.69 -4.27
CA PHE A 31 -1.27 7.97 -4.95
C PHE A 31 -0.13 7.65 -3.99
N LEU A 32 0.28 6.38 -3.98
CA LEU A 32 1.58 5.91 -3.52
C LEU A 32 2.41 5.59 -4.77
N GLY A 33 3.09 6.61 -5.33
CA GLY A 33 3.87 6.51 -6.57
C GLY A 33 5.38 6.51 -6.36
N GLU A 34 5.83 6.19 -5.15
CA GLU A 34 7.24 6.24 -4.75
C GLU A 34 7.57 5.19 -3.70
N GLU A 35 8.80 5.21 -3.19
CA GLU A 35 9.21 4.39 -2.06
C GLU A 35 8.43 4.73 -0.80
N VAL A 36 8.07 3.70 -0.02
CA VAL A 36 7.44 3.85 1.30
C VAL A 36 8.48 4.32 2.30
N ASN A 37 8.34 5.55 2.78
CA ASN A 37 9.20 6.18 3.78
C ASN A 37 8.35 7.06 4.72
N ASP A 38 8.99 7.65 5.73
CA ASP A 38 8.27 8.43 6.75
C ASP A 38 7.53 9.63 6.16
N VAL A 39 8.06 10.24 5.10
CA VAL A 39 7.44 11.40 4.43
C VAL A 39 6.22 10.95 3.63
N SER A 40 6.38 9.96 2.74
CA SER A 40 5.27 9.44 1.93
C SER A 40 4.16 8.88 2.80
N ALA A 41 4.51 8.16 3.88
CA ALA A 41 3.54 7.62 4.83
C ALA A 41 2.76 8.73 5.55
N SER A 42 3.45 9.76 6.05
CA SER A 42 2.79 10.89 6.74
C SER A 42 1.79 11.62 5.84
N VAL A 43 2.14 11.80 4.56
CA VAL A 43 1.25 12.44 3.58
C VAL A 43 0.02 11.56 3.28
N ILE A 44 0.21 10.24 3.09
CA ILE A 44 -0.91 9.32 2.82
C ILE A 44 -1.83 9.22 4.05
N VAL A 45 -1.27 9.07 5.25
CA VAL A 45 -2.04 9.03 6.50
C VAL A 45 -2.88 10.31 6.67
N ALA A 46 -2.29 11.48 6.42
CA ALA A 46 -3.02 12.75 6.50
C ALA A 46 -4.17 12.82 5.48
N GLN A 47 -3.97 12.32 4.26
CA GLN A 47 -5.02 12.28 3.23
C GLN A 47 -6.14 11.29 3.59
N LEU A 48 -5.81 10.12 4.15
CA LEU A 48 -6.81 9.14 4.62
C LEU A 48 -7.69 9.74 5.71
N LEU A 49 -7.09 10.36 6.73
CA LEU A 49 -7.81 11.01 7.82
C LEU A 49 -8.65 12.20 7.34
N PHE A 50 -8.13 13.00 6.41
CA PHE A 50 -8.86 14.11 5.82
C PHE A 50 -10.11 13.62 5.07
N LEU A 51 -9.98 12.59 4.24
CA LEU A 51 -11.10 12.06 3.47
C LEU A 51 -12.15 11.37 4.35
N GLU A 52 -11.73 10.69 5.43
CA GLU A 52 -12.67 10.17 6.42
C GLU A 52 -13.47 11.29 7.08
N ALA A 53 -12.82 12.37 7.48
CA ALA A 53 -13.48 13.51 8.10
C ALA A 53 -14.49 14.21 7.16
N GLU A 54 -14.24 14.20 5.84
CA GLU A 54 -15.17 14.74 4.85
C GLU A 54 -16.43 13.88 4.68
N ASP A 55 -16.26 12.57 4.48
CA ASP A 55 -17.38 11.63 4.30
C ASP A 55 -16.93 10.20 4.64
N PRO A 56 -17.24 9.69 5.83
CA PRO A 56 -16.84 8.34 6.26
C PRO A 56 -17.58 7.21 5.55
N SER A 57 -18.60 7.51 4.75
CA SER A 57 -19.44 6.51 4.05
C SER A 57 -18.97 6.20 2.63
N LYS A 58 -18.03 6.99 2.11
CA LYS A 58 -17.53 6.84 0.74
C LYS A 58 -16.17 6.18 0.72
N ASP A 59 -15.97 5.33 -0.27
CA ASP A 59 -14.69 4.67 -0.51
C ASP A 59 -13.56 5.65 -0.80
N ILE A 60 -12.35 5.28 -0.39
CA ILE A 60 -11.10 5.93 -0.78
C ILE A 60 -10.38 5.02 -1.76
N GLN A 61 -9.82 5.58 -2.82
CA GLN A 61 -9.05 4.84 -3.82
C GLN A 61 -7.55 5.12 -3.63
N LEU A 62 -6.79 4.09 -3.25
CA LEU A 62 -5.34 4.15 -3.12
C LEU A 62 -4.68 3.47 -4.32
N TYR A 63 -4.12 4.29 -5.21
CA TYR A 63 -3.34 3.83 -6.36
C TYR A 63 -1.89 3.61 -5.96
N ILE A 64 -1.35 2.43 -6.28
CA ILE A 64 -0.03 1.98 -5.82
C ILE A 64 0.86 1.69 -7.04
N ASN A 65 2.00 2.39 -7.12
CA ASN A 65 3.13 2.08 -7.98
C ASN A 65 4.41 2.29 -7.17
N SER A 66 4.78 1.28 -6.37
CA SER A 66 5.82 1.41 -5.34
C SER A 66 6.70 0.17 -5.28
N PRO A 67 8.02 0.33 -5.15
CA PRO A 67 8.95 -0.77 -4.89
C PRO A 67 8.89 -1.27 -3.43
N GLY A 68 8.08 -0.65 -2.57
CA GLY A 68 8.07 -0.88 -1.13
C GLY A 68 8.97 0.09 -0.38
N GLY A 69 9.54 -0.33 0.73
CA GLY A 69 10.40 0.51 1.57
C GLY A 69 10.28 0.21 3.06
N SER A 70 10.26 1.25 3.88
CA SER A 70 10.23 1.15 5.35
C SER A 70 8.99 0.40 5.85
N VAL A 71 9.23 -0.67 6.63
CA VAL A 71 8.15 -1.46 7.23
C VAL A 71 7.33 -0.63 8.22
N THR A 72 8.00 0.16 9.08
CA THR A 72 7.30 0.99 10.08
C THR A 72 6.43 2.06 9.43
N ALA A 73 6.93 2.70 8.38
CA ALA A 73 6.18 3.67 7.60
C ALA A 73 4.98 3.01 6.88
N GLY A 74 5.18 1.82 6.31
CA GLY A 74 4.11 1.05 5.68
C GLY A 74 3.05 0.60 6.67
N MET A 75 3.43 0.16 7.87
CA MET A 75 2.49 -0.20 8.93
C MET A 75 1.65 1.01 9.39
N ALA A 76 2.22 2.21 9.43
CA ALA A 76 1.43 3.41 9.74
C ALA A 76 0.32 3.67 8.72
N ILE A 77 0.59 3.44 7.42
CA ILE A 77 -0.44 3.52 6.38
C ILE A 77 -1.48 2.40 6.58
N TYR A 78 -1.02 1.14 6.72
CA TYR A 78 -1.88 -0.03 6.86
C TYR A 78 -2.83 0.10 8.05
N ASP A 79 -2.30 0.42 9.23
CA ASP A 79 -3.11 0.57 10.43
C ASP A 79 -4.12 1.72 10.29
N THR A 80 -3.75 2.82 9.62
CA THR A 80 -4.67 3.91 9.31
C THR A 80 -5.79 3.45 8.37
N MET A 81 -5.47 2.69 7.31
CA MET A 81 -6.48 2.10 6.42
C MET A 81 -7.49 1.22 7.18
N LYS A 82 -7.03 0.50 8.22
CA LYS A 82 -7.89 -0.34 9.07
C LYS A 82 -8.63 0.44 10.16
N TYR A 83 -8.08 1.57 10.60
CA TYR A 83 -8.64 2.40 11.66
C TYR A 83 -9.82 3.26 11.19
N ILE A 84 -9.73 3.81 9.98
CA ILE A 84 -10.78 4.68 9.41
C ILE A 84 -12.04 3.87 9.05
N LYS A 85 -13.17 4.55 8.99
CA LYS A 85 -14.47 3.93 8.66
C LYS A 85 -14.70 3.74 7.17
N CYS A 86 -13.99 4.49 6.33
CA CYS A 86 -14.08 4.36 4.89
C CYS A 86 -13.51 3.02 4.44
N ASP A 87 -14.15 2.37 3.47
CA ASP A 87 -13.49 1.31 2.72
C ASP A 87 -12.35 1.89 1.88
N VAL A 88 -11.20 1.22 1.88
CA VAL A 88 -10.05 1.60 1.05
C VAL A 88 -9.91 0.60 -0.09
N SER A 89 -10.25 1.04 -1.29
CA SER A 89 -9.96 0.30 -2.52
C SER A 89 -8.51 0.50 -2.92
N THR A 90 -7.77 -0.57 -3.15
CA THR A 90 -6.37 -0.52 -3.57
C THR A 90 -6.21 -0.96 -5.03
N ILE A 91 -5.38 -0.26 -5.79
CA ILE A 91 -5.22 -0.52 -7.23
C ILE A 91 -3.73 -0.44 -7.59
N CYS A 92 -3.16 -1.56 -8.04
CA CYS A 92 -1.77 -1.59 -8.51
C CYS A 92 -1.66 -1.06 -9.94
N LEU A 93 -0.74 -0.10 -10.14
CA LEU A 93 -0.32 0.42 -11.44
C LEU A 93 1.16 0.11 -11.62
N GLY A 94 1.54 -0.62 -12.65
CA GLY A 94 2.94 -0.95 -12.91
C GLY A 94 3.52 -1.93 -11.89
N MET A 95 3.83 -1.51 -10.66
CA MET A 95 4.42 -2.40 -9.65
C MET A 95 3.89 -2.13 -8.24
N ALA A 96 3.64 -3.21 -7.51
CA ALA A 96 3.50 -3.19 -6.06
C ALA A 96 4.43 -4.26 -5.48
N ALA A 97 5.56 -3.85 -4.90
CA ALA A 97 6.55 -4.76 -4.36
C ALA A 97 6.76 -4.55 -2.85
N SER A 98 7.08 -5.64 -2.12
CA SER A 98 7.41 -5.58 -0.68
C SER A 98 6.28 -4.90 0.11
N MET A 99 6.59 -3.80 0.83
CA MET A 99 5.54 -3.01 1.52
C MET A 99 4.45 -2.48 0.58
N GLY A 100 4.75 -2.25 -0.71
CA GLY A 100 3.74 -1.89 -1.71
C GLY A 100 2.72 -3.01 -1.94
N ALA A 101 3.18 -4.26 -2.05
CA ALA A 101 2.31 -5.45 -2.16
C ALA A 101 1.51 -5.70 -0.86
N PHE A 102 2.15 -5.47 0.28
CA PHE A 102 1.52 -5.56 1.58
C PHE A 102 0.34 -4.58 1.72
N LEU A 103 0.55 -3.32 1.32
CA LEU A 103 -0.50 -2.30 1.32
C LEU A 103 -1.60 -2.60 0.29
N LEU A 104 -1.24 -3.14 -0.89
CA LEU A 104 -2.19 -3.57 -1.90
C LEU A 104 -3.12 -4.66 -1.34
N ALA A 105 -2.56 -5.71 -0.75
CA ALA A 105 -3.31 -6.79 -0.11
C ALA A 105 -4.11 -6.31 1.11
N GLY A 106 -3.68 -5.21 1.73
CA GLY A 106 -4.33 -4.57 2.88
C GLY A 106 -5.61 -3.80 2.56
N GLY A 107 -5.97 -3.60 1.30
CA GLY A 107 -7.23 -2.97 0.91
C GLY A 107 -8.46 -3.72 1.42
N THR A 108 -9.62 -3.08 1.35
CA THR A 108 -10.90 -3.70 1.72
C THR A 108 -11.16 -4.90 0.82
N LYS A 109 -11.50 -6.05 1.41
CA LYS A 109 -11.76 -7.30 0.69
C LYS A 109 -12.88 -7.10 -0.34
N GLY A 110 -12.65 -7.57 -1.57
CA GLY A 110 -13.52 -7.34 -2.73
C GLY A 110 -13.21 -6.03 -3.48
N LYS A 111 -12.28 -5.19 -2.97
CA LYS A 111 -11.95 -3.87 -3.54
C LYS A 111 -10.43 -3.71 -3.80
N ARG A 112 -9.72 -4.82 -4.00
CA ARG A 112 -8.27 -4.86 -4.27
C ARG A 112 -8.04 -5.26 -5.72
N PHE A 113 -7.36 -4.41 -6.49
CA PHE A 113 -7.26 -4.57 -7.93
C PHE A 113 -5.84 -4.36 -8.45
N ALA A 114 -5.58 -4.83 -9.66
CA ALA A 114 -4.39 -4.50 -10.43
C ALA A 114 -4.75 -4.31 -11.91
N LEU A 115 -3.96 -3.50 -12.61
CA LEU A 115 -4.02 -3.45 -14.07
C LEU A 115 -3.32 -4.69 -14.67
N PRO A 116 -3.67 -5.11 -15.91
CA PRO A 116 -3.28 -6.42 -16.46
C PRO A 116 -1.76 -6.67 -16.52
N HIS A 117 -0.97 -5.64 -16.71
CA HIS A 117 0.49 -5.73 -16.83
C HIS A 117 1.24 -5.31 -15.56
N SER A 118 0.53 -5.23 -14.44
CA SER A 118 1.14 -4.94 -13.16
C SER A 118 1.94 -6.13 -12.64
N THR A 119 3.04 -5.85 -11.97
CA THR A 119 3.87 -6.82 -11.27
C THR A 119 3.66 -6.67 -9.77
N ILE A 120 3.38 -7.77 -9.09
CA ILE A 120 3.25 -7.82 -7.64
C ILE A 120 4.38 -8.68 -7.08
N MET A 121 5.08 -8.24 -6.04
CA MET A 121 6.17 -9.01 -5.44
C MET A 121 6.07 -8.99 -3.92
N ILE A 122 6.11 -10.19 -3.35
CA ILE A 122 6.15 -10.39 -1.89
C ILE A 122 7.50 -11.00 -1.49
N HIS A 123 8.01 -10.59 -0.35
CA HIS A 123 9.19 -11.15 0.28
C HIS A 123 9.25 -10.80 1.77
N GLN A 124 10.16 -11.45 2.51
CA GLN A 124 10.40 -11.17 3.91
C GLN A 124 11.07 -9.81 4.13
N PRO A 125 10.90 -9.19 5.32
CA PRO A 125 11.62 -7.96 5.64
C PRO A 125 13.12 -8.18 5.67
N SER A 126 13.88 -7.20 5.21
CA SER A 126 15.33 -7.16 5.34
C SER A 126 15.75 -6.17 6.42
N GLY A 127 16.86 -6.46 7.08
CA GLY A 127 17.44 -5.59 8.07
C GLY A 127 18.83 -6.06 8.45
N GLY A 128 19.53 -5.27 9.24
CA GLY A 128 20.85 -5.59 9.74
C GLY A 128 21.16 -4.85 11.03
N ALA A 129 22.15 -5.34 11.77
CA ALA A 129 22.65 -4.72 12.99
C ALA A 129 24.17 -4.80 13.05
N GLN A 130 24.76 -3.81 13.71
CA GLN A 130 26.17 -3.75 14.03
C GLN A 130 26.30 -3.25 15.47
N GLY A 131 27.16 -3.87 16.27
CA GLY A 131 27.37 -3.51 17.67
C GLY A 131 27.80 -4.70 18.50
N GLN A 132 27.53 -4.65 19.80
CA GLN A 132 27.78 -5.74 20.71
C GLN A 132 26.86 -6.94 20.45
N ALA A 133 27.28 -8.16 20.81
CA ALA A 133 26.52 -9.38 20.55
C ALA A 133 25.05 -9.30 21.04
N THR A 134 24.85 -8.76 22.24
CA THR A 134 23.49 -8.60 22.80
C THR A 134 22.64 -7.61 21.99
N GLU A 135 23.22 -6.50 21.51
CA GLU A 135 22.51 -5.53 20.68
C GLU A 135 22.11 -6.13 19.33
N ILE A 136 23.02 -6.90 18.71
CA ILE A 136 22.75 -7.63 17.47
C ILE A 136 21.60 -8.62 17.66
N GLN A 137 21.60 -9.35 18.79
CA GLN A 137 20.54 -10.31 19.10
C GLN A 137 19.18 -9.62 19.26
N ILE A 138 19.11 -8.49 19.97
CA ILE A 138 17.86 -7.71 20.14
C ILE A 138 17.29 -7.30 18.77
N VAL A 139 18.13 -6.82 17.86
CA VAL A 139 17.69 -6.41 16.53
C VAL A 139 17.26 -7.61 15.69
N ALA A 140 17.98 -8.74 15.77
CA ALA A 140 17.62 -9.97 15.07
C ALA A 140 16.25 -10.50 15.53
N ASP A 141 16.00 -10.53 16.84
CA ASP A 141 14.74 -10.95 17.42
C ASP A 141 13.59 -10.01 16.98
N HIS A 142 13.84 -8.71 16.94
CA HIS A 142 12.85 -7.75 16.46
C HIS A 142 12.51 -7.94 14.97
N ILE A 143 13.52 -8.18 14.12
CA ILE A 143 13.30 -8.48 12.68
C ILE A 143 12.50 -9.78 12.53
N ALA A 144 12.81 -10.82 13.29
CA ALA A 144 12.10 -12.09 13.27
C ALA A 144 10.62 -11.92 13.70
N GLN A 145 10.37 -11.11 14.73
CA GLN A 145 9.01 -10.78 15.16
C GLN A 145 8.26 -10.00 14.07
N THR A 146 8.91 -9.01 13.45
CA THR A 146 8.35 -8.23 12.34
C THR A 146 7.96 -9.14 11.17
N LYS A 147 8.87 -10.05 10.76
CA LYS A 147 8.58 -11.06 9.72
C LYS A 147 7.33 -11.85 10.04
N ARG A 148 7.21 -12.34 11.28
CA ARG A 148 6.06 -13.10 11.71
C ARG A 148 4.76 -12.30 11.61
N THR A 149 4.74 -11.08 12.13
CA THR A 149 3.57 -10.20 12.08
C THR A 149 3.15 -9.90 10.64
N LEU A 150 4.08 -9.58 9.74
CA LEU A 150 3.78 -9.33 8.33
C LEU A 150 3.20 -10.58 7.65
N ASN A 151 3.73 -11.77 7.92
CA ASN A 151 3.23 -13.01 7.35
C ASN A 151 1.84 -13.39 7.89
N GLU A 152 1.58 -13.16 9.18
CA GLU A 152 0.25 -13.37 9.79
C GLU A 152 -0.80 -12.46 9.12
N ILE A 153 -0.48 -11.18 8.94
CA ILE A 153 -1.38 -10.22 8.25
C ILE A 153 -1.58 -10.59 6.77
N LEU A 154 -0.52 -10.98 6.06
CA LEU A 154 -0.65 -11.44 4.66
C LEU A 154 -1.49 -12.71 4.56
N ALA A 155 -1.33 -13.66 5.47
CA ALA A 155 -2.14 -14.88 5.51
C ALA A 155 -3.62 -14.55 5.72
N GLU A 156 -3.94 -13.63 6.64
CA GLU A 156 -5.31 -13.16 6.86
C GLU A 156 -5.89 -12.48 5.61
N ASN A 157 -5.14 -11.57 5.00
CA ASN A 157 -5.60 -10.79 3.85
C ASN A 157 -5.76 -11.65 2.58
N THR A 158 -4.89 -12.65 2.38
CA THR A 158 -4.92 -13.53 1.19
C THR A 158 -5.81 -14.73 1.35
N GLY A 159 -6.03 -15.19 2.59
CA GLY A 159 -6.69 -16.46 2.89
C GLY A 159 -5.76 -17.68 2.72
N GLN A 160 -4.47 -17.47 2.50
CA GLN A 160 -3.47 -18.54 2.45
C GLN A 160 -3.10 -19.02 3.87
N PRO A 161 -2.75 -20.29 4.05
CA PRO A 161 -2.16 -20.76 5.30
C PRO A 161 -0.85 -20.01 5.63
N TYR A 162 -0.59 -19.77 6.92
CA TYR A 162 0.63 -19.06 7.36
C TYR A 162 1.91 -19.71 6.81
N GLU A 163 2.01 -21.03 6.84
CA GLU A 163 3.19 -21.79 6.39
C GLU A 163 3.43 -21.63 4.87
N VAL A 164 2.37 -21.43 4.09
CA VAL A 164 2.46 -21.12 2.65
C VAL A 164 3.03 -19.72 2.47
N VAL A 165 2.48 -18.73 3.17
CA VAL A 165 2.97 -17.34 3.11
C VAL A 165 4.42 -17.26 3.57
N GLU A 166 4.78 -17.91 4.67
CA GLU A 166 6.14 -17.91 5.20
C GLU A 166 7.15 -18.48 4.21
N LYS A 167 6.79 -19.56 3.52
CA LYS A 167 7.61 -20.15 2.45
C LYS A 167 7.72 -19.25 1.23
N ASP A 168 6.60 -18.70 0.78
CA ASP A 168 6.53 -17.93 -0.46
C ASP A 168 7.12 -16.52 -0.33
N THR A 169 7.25 -16.01 0.90
CA THR A 169 7.93 -14.75 1.22
C THR A 169 9.41 -14.93 1.59
N ASP A 170 9.94 -16.17 1.64
CA ASP A 170 11.35 -16.39 2.04
C ASP A 170 12.34 -15.74 1.06
N ARG A 171 11.98 -15.63 -0.21
CA ARG A 171 12.72 -14.93 -1.26
C ARG A 171 11.74 -14.11 -2.11
N ASP A 172 12.30 -13.26 -2.99
CA ASP A 172 11.50 -12.47 -3.93
C ASP A 172 10.59 -13.38 -4.75
N ASN A 173 9.29 -13.22 -4.56
CA ASN A 173 8.26 -13.97 -5.25
C ASN A 173 7.45 -13.00 -6.12
N TYR A 174 7.79 -12.95 -7.41
CA TYR A 174 7.15 -12.10 -8.40
C TYR A 174 5.92 -12.79 -9.00
N MET A 175 4.83 -12.04 -9.08
CA MET A 175 3.55 -12.50 -9.62
C MET A 175 3.05 -11.50 -10.67
N THR A 176 2.45 -12.03 -11.72
CA THR A 176 1.58 -11.28 -12.62
C THR A 176 0.29 -10.87 -11.87
N ALA A 177 -0.50 -9.99 -12.47
CA ALA A 177 -1.79 -9.58 -11.87
C ALA A 177 -2.73 -10.79 -11.68
N GLU A 178 -2.79 -11.73 -12.65
CA GLU A 178 -3.63 -12.93 -12.53
C GLU A 178 -3.13 -13.90 -11.45
N GLU A 179 -1.81 -14.14 -11.36
CA GLU A 179 -1.23 -14.97 -10.30
C GLU A 179 -1.46 -14.36 -8.91
N ALA A 180 -1.37 -13.02 -8.79
CA ALA A 180 -1.65 -12.32 -7.54
C ALA A 180 -3.13 -12.42 -7.12
N LYS A 181 -4.05 -12.45 -8.09
CA LYS A 181 -5.46 -12.72 -7.86
C LYS A 181 -5.70 -14.16 -7.42
N GLU A 182 -5.11 -15.13 -8.08
CA GLU A 182 -5.20 -16.54 -7.70
C GLU A 182 -4.62 -16.80 -6.29
N TYR A 183 -3.54 -16.10 -5.95
CA TYR A 183 -2.92 -16.15 -4.63
C TYR A 183 -3.80 -15.52 -3.54
N GLY A 184 -4.64 -14.55 -3.89
CA GLY A 184 -5.52 -13.82 -2.98
C GLY A 184 -4.98 -12.46 -2.52
N LEU A 185 -3.88 -11.97 -3.11
CA LEU A 185 -3.34 -10.62 -2.83
C LEU A 185 -4.28 -9.53 -3.35
N ILE A 186 -5.00 -9.79 -4.43
CA ILE A 186 -6.01 -8.91 -5.01
C ILE A 186 -7.30 -9.68 -5.31
N ASP A 187 -8.38 -8.97 -5.54
CA ASP A 187 -9.71 -9.52 -5.82
C ASP A 187 -10.04 -9.53 -7.32
N GLY A 188 -9.37 -8.71 -8.12
CA GLY A 188 -9.62 -8.64 -9.55
C GLY A 188 -8.55 -7.95 -10.36
N VAL A 189 -8.52 -8.28 -11.66
CA VAL A 189 -7.73 -7.57 -12.67
C VAL A 189 -8.69 -6.70 -13.48
N VAL A 190 -8.37 -5.40 -13.64
CA VAL A 190 -9.25 -4.42 -14.28
C VAL A 190 -8.69 -4.02 -15.63
N GLU A 191 -9.32 -4.46 -16.70
CA GLU A 191 -8.92 -4.12 -18.08
C GLU A 191 -9.48 -2.77 -18.54
N HIS A 192 -10.70 -2.43 -18.09
CA HIS A 192 -11.39 -1.18 -18.43
C HIS A 192 -12.08 -0.60 -17.19
N LYS A 193 -12.13 0.73 -17.13
CA LYS A 193 -12.80 1.48 -16.07
C LYS A 193 -14.28 1.71 -16.42
#